data_263046a57e7b84de6646ca66f2598191
#
_entry.id   263046a57e7b84de6646ca66f2598191
#
_cell.length_a   1.000
_cell.length_b   1.000
_cell.length_c   1.000
_cell.angle_alpha   90.00
_cell.angle_beta   90.00
_cell.angle_gamma   90.00
#
_symmetry.space_group_name_H-M   'P 1'
#
loop_
_entity.id
_entity.type
_entity.pdbx_description
1 polymer ?
#
loop_
_entity_poly.entity_id
_entity_poly.type
_entity_poly.pdbx_seq_one_letter_code
_entity_poly.pdbx_strand_id
1 'polypeptide(L)'
;MMAENLPTYPKEFLEQVQAITNKRARFVIDFILAHGRVTTEDLADAGYEHAPRAAMDVKDAGIPLVMTRVKSERTGKQVAAYSFGDLSKVQTERVAGRTTFSKKFRGELYQLCGGRCQICNGKFEERYLQIDHRVPYEVVGELNDRSPEHFMMLCGSCNRAKSWSCEHCENWLGLKKPELCMTCYWGSPENYNHIALEQVRRLDLQWNGDEVQYYDALKIIADEHGIDVPEFIKQIVASRATE
;
A
#
# COMPACT_ATOMS: atom_id res chain seq x y z
N MET A 1 -44.29 -2.10 10.90
CA MET A 1 -42.97 -1.94 10.30
C MET A 1 -43.03 -0.74 9.38
N MET A 2 -42.47 0.39 9.80
CA MET A 2 -42.39 1.58 8.94
C MET A 2 -41.33 1.24 7.85
N ALA A 3 -41.70 1.34 6.57
CA ALA A 3 -40.75 1.29 5.48
C ALA A 3 -39.85 2.51 5.66
N GLU A 4 -38.61 2.29 6.12
CA GLU A 4 -37.57 3.32 6.09
C GLU A 4 -37.39 3.72 4.61
N ASN A 5 -37.63 5.00 4.30
CA ASN A 5 -37.41 5.55 2.98
C ASN A 5 -35.92 5.35 2.65
N LEU A 6 -35.60 4.37 1.80
CA LEU A 6 -34.26 4.16 1.31
C LEU A 6 -33.76 5.42 0.60
N PRO A 7 -32.54 5.87 0.83
CA PRO A 7 -32.00 7.05 0.17
C PRO A 7 -31.96 6.85 -1.35
N THR A 8 -32.48 7.83 -2.08
CA THR A 8 -32.38 7.86 -3.55
C THR A 8 -31.01 8.38 -3.95
N TYR A 9 -30.30 7.65 -4.78
CA TYR A 9 -28.95 8.02 -5.23
C TYR A 9 -29.00 8.59 -6.67
N PRO A 10 -28.13 9.57 -7.01
CA PRO A 10 -28.01 10.10 -8.37
C PRO A 10 -27.65 8.99 -9.39
N LYS A 11 -28.19 9.11 -10.61
CA LYS A 11 -27.94 8.12 -11.68
C LYS A 11 -26.43 7.94 -11.96
N GLU A 12 -25.68 9.03 -12.01
CA GLU A 12 -24.23 9.04 -12.21
C GLU A 12 -23.50 8.21 -11.13
N PHE A 13 -23.90 8.36 -9.87
CA PHE A 13 -23.34 7.56 -8.78
C PHE A 13 -23.66 6.06 -8.94
N LEU A 14 -24.90 5.73 -9.34
CA LEU A 14 -25.29 4.33 -9.57
C LEU A 14 -24.49 3.70 -10.71
N GLU A 15 -24.23 4.44 -11.79
CA GLU A 15 -23.39 3.99 -12.90
C GLU A 15 -21.93 3.76 -12.43
N GLN A 16 -21.39 4.67 -11.63
CA GLN A 16 -20.03 4.56 -11.06
C GLN A 16 -19.89 3.30 -10.19
N VAL A 17 -20.78 3.10 -9.22
CA VAL A 17 -20.70 1.93 -8.34
C VAL A 17 -20.93 0.62 -9.09
N GLN A 18 -21.69 0.62 -10.20
CA GLN A 18 -21.86 -0.55 -11.06
C GLN A 18 -20.57 -1.01 -11.76
N ALA A 19 -19.65 -0.09 -12.03
CA ALA A 19 -18.36 -0.39 -12.65
C ALA A 19 -17.38 -1.13 -11.71
N ILE A 20 -17.65 -1.17 -10.40
CA ILE A 20 -16.78 -1.82 -9.43
C ILE A 20 -16.91 -3.34 -9.54
N THR A 21 -15.78 -4.01 -9.84
CA THR A 21 -15.70 -5.46 -10.07
C THR A 21 -15.21 -6.28 -8.88
N ASN A 22 -14.62 -5.63 -7.86
CA ASN A 22 -14.18 -6.32 -6.64
C ASN A 22 -15.37 -6.95 -5.91
N LYS A 23 -15.38 -8.27 -5.76
CA LYS A 23 -16.51 -9.04 -5.19
C LYS A 23 -16.93 -8.57 -3.78
N ARG A 24 -15.95 -8.26 -2.90
CA ARG A 24 -16.25 -7.80 -1.54
C ARG A 24 -16.80 -6.38 -1.53
N ALA A 25 -16.17 -5.46 -2.27
CA ALA A 25 -16.67 -4.09 -2.42
C ALA A 25 -18.07 -4.10 -3.02
N ARG A 26 -18.30 -4.94 -4.06
CA ARG A 26 -19.59 -5.07 -4.70
C ARG A 26 -20.67 -5.53 -3.75
N PHE A 27 -20.40 -6.55 -2.94
CA PHE A 27 -21.33 -7.02 -1.91
C PHE A 27 -21.72 -5.89 -0.94
N VAL A 28 -20.75 -5.15 -0.41
CA VAL A 28 -21.00 -4.02 0.51
C VAL A 28 -21.86 -2.95 -0.15
N ILE A 29 -21.55 -2.58 -1.38
CA ILE A 29 -22.26 -1.58 -2.16
C ILE A 29 -23.70 -2.02 -2.40
N ASP A 30 -23.93 -3.23 -2.90
CA ASP A 30 -25.25 -3.76 -3.20
C ASP A 30 -26.12 -3.86 -1.93
N PHE A 31 -25.50 -4.26 -0.81
CA PHE A 31 -26.19 -4.33 0.47
C PHE A 31 -26.60 -2.93 0.97
N ILE A 32 -25.72 -1.93 0.85
CA ILE A 32 -26.05 -0.54 1.23
C ILE A 32 -27.14 0.04 0.33
N LEU A 33 -27.08 -0.24 -0.98
CA LEU A 33 -28.13 0.18 -1.92
C LEU A 33 -29.50 -0.41 -1.57
N ALA A 34 -29.52 -1.67 -1.13
CA ALA A 34 -30.76 -2.39 -0.80
C ALA A 34 -31.31 -2.06 0.60
N HIS A 35 -30.43 -1.76 1.57
CA HIS A 35 -30.80 -1.65 2.99
C HIS A 35 -30.40 -0.32 3.65
N GLY A 36 -29.77 0.61 2.92
CA GLY A 36 -29.29 1.90 3.40
C GLY A 36 -27.99 1.84 4.19
N ARG A 37 -27.66 0.70 4.78
CA ARG A 37 -26.41 0.45 5.53
C ARG A 37 -26.08 -1.05 5.56
N VAL A 38 -24.82 -1.38 5.85
CA VAL A 38 -24.35 -2.74 6.11
C VAL A 38 -23.64 -2.78 7.46
N THR A 39 -23.95 -3.75 8.31
CA THR A 39 -23.30 -3.94 9.62
C THR A 39 -22.17 -4.96 9.53
N THR A 40 -21.30 -4.99 10.56
CA THR A 40 -20.28 -6.03 10.69
C THR A 40 -20.89 -7.42 10.86
N GLU A 41 -22.12 -7.52 11.37
CA GLU A 41 -22.84 -8.79 11.48
C GLU A 41 -23.34 -9.26 10.10
N ASP A 42 -23.90 -8.36 9.27
CA ASP A 42 -24.32 -8.69 7.91
C ASP A 42 -23.14 -9.20 7.06
N LEU A 43 -21.97 -8.59 7.25
CA LEU A 43 -20.75 -9.01 6.56
C LEU A 43 -20.24 -10.38 7.05
N ALA A 44 -20.34 -10.65 8.36
CA ALA A 44 -19.97 -11.94 8.92
C ALA A 44 -20.91 -13.05 8.44
N ASP A 45 -22.24 -12.76 8.39
CA ASP A 45 -23.24 -13.71 7.90
C ASP A 45 -23.06 -14.03 6.40
N ALA A 46 -22.51 -13.08 5.63
CA ALA A 46 -22.11 -13.29 4.24
C ALA A 46 -20.74 -14.00 4.08
N GLY A 47 -20.10 -14.43 5.18
CA GLY A 47 -18.84 -15.15 5.17
C GLY A 47 -17.58 -14.26 5.12
N TYR A 48 -17.72 -12.96 5.36
CA TYR A 48 -16.57 -12.04 5.43
C TYR A 48 -16.09 -11.89 6.88
N GLU A 49 -15.16 -12.73 7.31
CA GLU A 49 -14.61 -12.76 8.67
C GLU A 49 -13.97 -11.42 9.10
N HIS A 50 -13.46 -10.64 8.14
CA HIS A 50 -12.84 -9.34 8.38
C HIS A 50 -13.68 -8.19 7.81
N ALA A 51 -14.79 -7.89 8.45
CA ALA A 51 -15.72 -6.85 8.04
C ALA A 51 -15.08 -5.46 7.74
N PRO A 52 -14.12 -4.93 8.56
CA PRO A 52 -13.45 -3.67 8.24
C PRO A 52 -12.71 -3.67 6.91
N ARG A 53 -12.17 -4.84 6.48
CA ARG A 53 -11.49 -4.96 5.20
C ARG A 53 -12.46 -4.86 4.01
N ALA A 54 -13.67 -5.40 4.15
CA ALA A 54 -14.68 -5.28 3.11
C ALA A 54 -15.12 -3.82 2.90
N ALA A 55 -15.29 -3.06 3.99
CA ALA A 55 -15.56 -1.62 3.93
C ALA A 55 -14.37 -0.84 3.35
N MET A 56 -13.12 -1.24 3.66
CA MET A 56 -11.93 -0.61 3.08
C MET A 56 -11.84 -0.83 1.58
N ASP A 57 -12.18 -2.02 1.07
CA ASP A 57 -12.19 -2.28 -0.38
C ASP A 57 -13.14 -1.33 -1.14
N VAL A 58 -14.25 -0.88 -0.52
CA VAL A 58 -15.15 0.15 -1.09
C VAL A 58 -14.50 1.53 -1.10
N LYS A 59 -13.81 1.90 -0.01
CA LYS A 59 -13.05 3.16 0.07
C LYS A 59 -11.89 3.17 -0.92
N ASP A 60 -11.18 2.05 -1.05
CA ASP A 60 -10.09 1.87 -2.01
C ASP A 60 -10.58 1.97 -3.46
N ALA A 61 -11.85 1.62 -3.71
CA ALA A 61 -12.52 1.84 -4.98
C ALA A 61 -13.03 3.29 -5.17
N GLY A 62 -12.65 4.22 -4.29
CA GLY A 62 -13.00 5.64 -4.43
C GLY A 62 -14.40 6.02 -3.94
N ILE A 63 -15.12 5.11 -3.30
CA ILE A 63 -16.46 5.40 -2.76
C ILE A 63 -16.38 5.75 -1.27
N PRO A 64 -16.75 6.96 -0.86
CA PRO A 64 -16.71 7.37 0.54
C PRO A 64 -17.71 6.59 1.38
N LEU A 65 -17.25 6.03 2.51
CA LEU A 65 -18.09 5.39 3.52
C LEU A 65 -17.96 6.12 4.86
N VAL A 66 -19.10 6.29 5.51
CA VAL A 66 -19.20 6.72 6.91
C VAL A 66 -19.44 5.50 7.78
N MET A 67 -18.74 5.42 8.91
CA MET A 67 -18.93 4.39 9.92
C MET A 67 -19.68 4.99 11.10
N THR A 68 -20.77 4.33 11.49
CA THR A 68 -21.56 4.64 12.69
C THR A 68 -21.63 3.42 13.60
N ARG A 69 -22.05 3.59 14.85
CA ARG A 69 -22.34 2.47 15.74
C ARG A 69 -23.86 2.33 15.87
N VAL A 70 -24.34 1.12 15.68
CA VAL A 70 -25.76 0.79 15.81
C VAL A 70 -25.94 -0.37 16.79
N LYS A 71 -27.10 -0.41 17.48
CA LYS A 71 -27.41 -1.52 18.36
C LYS A 71 -27.87 -2.72 17.52
N SER A 72 -27.22 -3.86 17.67
CA SER A 72 -27.61 -5.11 17.03
C SER A 72 -28.95 -5.59 17.58
N GLU A 73 -29.85 -5.93 16.70
CA GLU A 73 -31.14 -6.55 17.08
C GLU A 73 -30.95 -7.98 17.59
N ARG A 74 -29.90 -8.66 17.12
CA ARG A 74 -29.59 -10.05 17.44
C ARG A 74 -28.91 -10.19 18.82
N THR A 75 -27.93 -9.33 19.08
CA THR A 75 -27.07 -9.48 20.27
C THR A 75 -27.27 -8.38 21.32
N GLY A 76 -27.99 -7.30 20.98
CA GLY A 76 -28.16 -6.12 21.82
C GLY A 76 -26.90 -5.26 21.97
N LYS A 77 -25.74 -5.70 21.40
CA LYS A 77 -24.46 -5.01 21.49
C LYS A 77 -24.33 -3.93 20.42
N GLN A 78 -23.42 -2.99 20.64
CA GLN A 78 -23.05 -2.00 19.64
C GLN A 78 -22.13 -2.63 18.58
N VAL A 79 -22.54 -2.56 17.31
CA VAL A 79 -21.81 -3.02 16.15
C VAL A 79 -21.52 -1.86 15.20
N ALA A 80 -20.44 -1.97 14.42
CA ALA A 80 -20.15 -0.98 13.40
C ALA A 80 -21.09 -1.18 12.20
N ALA A 81 -21.61 -0.07 11.68
CA ALA A 81 -22.41 -0.02 10.46
C ALA A 81 -21.78 0.98 9.48
N TYR A 82 -21.81 0.64 8.20
CA TYR A 82 -21.27 1.46 7.12
C TYR A 82 -22.40 1.88 6.18
N SER A 83 -22.41 3.16 5.81
CA SER A 83 -23.29 3.73 4.81
C SER A 83 -22.47 4.60 3.84
N PHE A 84 -23.05 4.95 2.68
CA PHE A 84 -22.36 5.91 1.80
C PHE A 84 -22.20 7.25 2.51
N GLY A 85 -21.01 7.85 2.30
CA GLY A 85 -20.68 9.17 2.81
C GLY A 85 -21.09 10.27 1.83
N ASP A 86 -20.36 11.38 1.88
CA ASP A 86 -20.56 12.52 1.00
C ASP A 86 -20.24 12.14 -0.45
N LEU A 87 -21.27 12.07 -1.30
CA LEU A 87 -21.13 11.65 -2.71
C LEU A 87 -20.32 12.63 -3.56
N SER A 88 -20.19 13.90 -3.12
CA SER A 88 -19.32 14.86 -3.80
C SER A 88 -17.82 14.50 -3.70
N LYS A 89 -17.48 13.58 -2.80
CA LYS A 89 -16.12 13.08 -2.57
C LYS A 89 -15.83 11.74 -3.25
N VAL A 90 -16.69 11.30 -4.15
CA VAL A 90 -16.42 10.10 -4.96
C VAL A 90 -15.24 10.34 -5.88
N GLN A 91 -14.25 9.47 -5.82
CA GLN A 91 -13.05 9.52 -6.64
C GLN A 91 -13.27 8.68 -7.90
N THR A 92 -13.81 9.30 -8.94
CA THR A 92 -14.23 8.65 -10.20
C THR A 92 -13.09 7.87 -10.86
N GLU A 93 -11.88 8.37 -10.74
CA GLU A 93 -10.66 7.74 -11.29
C GLU A 93 -10.32 6.40 -10.63
N ARG A 94 -10.79 6.17 -9.39
CA ARG A 94 -10.57 4.91 -8.64
C ARG A 94 -11.68 3.89 -8.85
N VAL A 95 -12.85 4.31 -9.31
CA VAL A 95 -14.02 3.43 -9.49
C VAL A 95 -13.74 2.31 -10.50
N ALA A 96 -12.91 2.57 -11.52
CA ALA A 96 -12.45 1.55 -12.46
C ALA A 96 -11.57 0.44 -11.82
N GLY A 97 -11.18 0.60 -10.55
CA GLY A 97 -10.31 -0.30 -9.81
C GLY A 97 -8.84 -0.24 -10.27
N ARG A 98 -7.92 -0.61 -9.37
CA ARG A 98 -6.53 -0.83 -9.78
C ARG A 98 -6.51 -1.97 -10.80
N THR A 99 -6.13 -1.68 -12.01
CA THR A 99 -6.01 -2.68 -13.08
C THR A 99 -4.97 -3.72 -12.66
N THR A 100 -5.38 -5.00 -12.62
CA THR A 100 -4.46 -6.08 -12.28
C THR A 100 -3.40 -6.24 -13.35
N PHE A 101 -2.15 -6.41 -12.94
CA PHE A 101 -1.06 -6.66 -13.87
C PHE A 101 -1.18 -8.07 -14.49
N SER A 102 -0.95 -8.17 -15.79
CA SER A 102 -0.95 -9.47 -16.49
C SER A 102 0.19 -10.36 -15.99
N LYS A 103 0.04 -11.68 -16.09
CA LYS A 103 1.13 -12.63 -15.79
C LYS A 103 2.37 -12.38 -16.64
N LYS A 104 2.18 -11.99 -17.91
CA LYS A 104 3.28 -11.64 -18.81
C LYS A 104 4.08 -10.46 -18.28
N PHE A 105 3.41 -9.37 -17.92
CA PHE A 105 4.06 -8.17 -17.37
C PHE A 105 4.78 -8.43 -16.05
N ARG A 106 4.18 -9.25 -15.17
CA ARG A 106 4.82 -9.68 -13.92
C ARG A 106 6.11 -10.46 -14.21
N GLY A 107 6.07 -11.44 -15.11
CA GLY A 107 7.24 -12.21 -15.49
C GLY A 107 8.34 -11.36 -16.11
N GLU A 108 7.99 -10.38 -16.94
CA GLU A 108 8.92 -9.42 -17.53
C GLU A 108 9.64 -8.61 -16.46
N LEU A 109 8.92 -8.00 -15.53
CA LEU A 109 9.51 -7.26 -14.40
C LEU A 109 10.39 -8.15 -13.51
N TYR A 110 9.97 -9.40 -13.27
CA TYR A 110 10.76 -10.35 -12.49
C TYR A 110 12.10 -10.68 -13.15
N GLN A 111 12.12 -10.85 -14.46
CA GLN A 111 13.39 -11.06 -15.21
C GLN A 111 14.27 -9.81 -15.18
N LEU A 112 13.67 -8.62 -15.38
CA LEU A 112 14.42 -7.36 -15.35
C LEU A 112 15.11 -7.10 -14.00
N CYS A 113 14.46 -7.44 -12.87
CA CYS A 113 15.06 -7.28 -11.54
C CYS A 113 15.92 -8.48 -11.11
N GLY A 114 16.08 -9.53 -11.94
CA GLY A 114 16.84 -10.73 -11.61
C GLY A 114 16.30 -11.49 -10.39
N GLY A 115 14.98 -11.42 -10.13
CA GLY A 115 14.35 -12.02 -8.96
C GLY A 115 14.70 -11.35 -7.63
N ARG A 116 15.14 -10.08 -7.66
CA ARG A 116 15.52 -9.33 -6.46
C ARG A 116 14.53 -8.22 -6.12
N CYS A 117 14.34 -8.02 -4.82
CA CYS A 117 13.67 -6.82 -4.32
C CYS A 117 14.52 -5.58 -4.64
N GLN A 118 13.96 -4.61 -5.34
CA GLN A 118 14.70 -3.42 -5.78
C GLN A 118 15.00 -2.42 -4.64
N ILE A 119 14.56 -2.68 -3.41
CA ILE A 119 14.92 -1.90 -2.22
C ILE A 119 16.02 -2.59 -1.42
N CYS A 120 15.78 -3.80 -0.90
CA CYS A 120 16.74 -4.50 -0.03
C CYS A 120 17.69 -5.44 -0.78
N ASN A 121 17.56 -5.55 -2.10
CA ASN A 121 18.36 -6.43 -2.98
C ASN A 121 18.28 -7.95 -2.63
N GLY A 122 17.46 -8.36 -1.66
CA GLY A 122 17.22 -9.75 -1.32
C GLY A 122 16.62 -10.52 -2.50
N LYS A 123 17.05 -11.79 -2.68
CA LYS A 123 16.56 -12.68 -3.74
C LYS A 123 15.30 -13.41 -3.29
N PHE A 124 14.27 -13.44 -4.14
CA PHE A 124 12.98 -14.04 -3.85
C PHE A 124 12.44 -14.79 -5.08
N GLU A 125 11.60 -15.81 -4.84
CA GLU A 125 10.77 -16.36 -5.90
C GLU A 125 9.70 -15.34 -6.33
N GLU A 126 9.25 -15.41 -7.60
CA GLU A 126 8.30 -14.45 -8.18
C GLU A 126 7.04 -14.23 -7.34
N ARG A 127 6.51 -15.30 -6.71
CA ARG A 127 5.29 -15.22 -5.88
C ARG A 127 5.43 -14.36 -4.63
N TYR A 128 6.66 -14.13 -4.14
CA TYR A 128 6.94 -13.32 -2.95
C TYR A 128 7.30 -11.86 -3.28
N LEU A 129 7.45 -11.54 -4.56
CA LEU A 129 7.63 -10.17 -5.02
C LEU A 129 6.30 -9.57 -5.47
N GLN A 130 6.07 -8.32 -5.14
CA GLN A 130 4.88 -7.55 -5.48
C GLN A 130 5.29 -6.44 -6.43
N ILE A 131 4.47 -6.21 -7.47
CA ILE A 131 4.64 -5.05 -8.35
C ILE A 131 4.11 -3.82 -7.62
N ASP A 132 4.91 -2.80 -7.57
CA ASP A 132 4.53 -1.50 -7.04
C ASP A 132 4.94 -0.37 -7.99
N HIS A 133 4.23 0.77 -7.93
CA HIS A 133 4.55 1.94 -8.72
C HIS A 133 5.79 2.64 -8.14
N ARG A 134 6.74 3.09 -8.97
CA ARG A 134 7.86 3.92 -8.50
C ARG A 134 7.34 5.24 -7.93
N VAL A 135 6.51 5.94 -8.68
CA VAL A 135 5.73 7.08 -8.18
C VAL A 135 4.39 6.56 -7.65
N PRO A 136 4.03 6.82 -6.39
CA PRO A 136 2.78 6.34 -5.84
C PRO A 136 1.56 6.78 -6.64
N TYR A 137 0.58 5.88 -6.78
CA TYR A 137 -0.70 6.17 -7.45
C TYR A 137 -1.36 7.46 -6.94
N GLU A 138 -1.31 7.73 -5.63
CA GLU A 138 -1.86 8.94 -5.02
C GLU A 138 -1.24 10.24 -5.53
N VAL A 139 -0.04 10.18 -6.09
CA VAL A 139 0.69 11.36 -6.60
C VAL A 139 0.45 11.54 -8.09
N VAL A 140 0.42 10.46 -8.88
CA VAL A 140 0.40 10.52 -10.36
C VAL A 140 -0.91 10.05 -10.97
N GLY A 141 -1.79 9.39 -10.20
CA GLY A 141 -3.00 8.76 -10.74
C GLY A 141 -2.72 7.45 -11.49
N GLU A 142 -3.67 7.01 -12.31
CA GLU A 142 -3.51 5.83 -13.17
C GLU A 142 -2.59 6.18 -14.35
N LEU A 143 -1.52 5.38 -14.50
CA LEU A 143 -0.62 5.49 -15.64
C LEU A 143 -1.23 4.74 -16.84
N ASN A 144 -1.52 5.45 -17.92
CA ASN A 144 -1.94 4.84 -19.18
C ASN A 144 -0.80 4.03 -19.82
N ASP A 145 0.46 4.45 -19.57
CA ASP A 145 1.66 3.75 -19.99
C ASP A 145 2.09 2.73 -18.94
N ARG A 146 2.08 1.45 -19.32
CA ARG A 146 2.56 0.32 -18.52
C ARG A 146 3.99 -0.07 -18.83
N SER A 147 4.82 0.91 -19.16
CA SER A 147 6.25 0.69 -19.33
C SER A 147 6.88 0.15 -18.03
N PRO A 148 7.71 -0.89 -18.07
CA PRO A 148 8.35 -1.49 -16.89
C PRO A 148 9.10 -0.49 -16.00
N GLU A 149 9.59 0.61 -16.57
CA GLU A 149 10.34 1.67 -15.87
C GLU A 149 9.51 2.41 -14.82
N HIS A 150 8.17 2.41 -14.94
CA HIS A 150 7.27 3.02 -13.95
C HIS A 150 7.00 2.14 -12.74
N PHE A 151 7.48 0.91 -12.77
CA PHE A 151 7.19 -0.09 -11.75
C PHE A 151 8.46 -0.66 -11.12
N MET A 152 8.29 -1.31 -10.00
CA MET A 152 9.36 -2.00 -9.30
C MET A 152 8.83 -3.27 -8.62
N MET A 153 9.72 -4.26 -8.45
CA MET A 153 9.41 -5.50 -7.73
C MET A 153 9.92 -5.40 -6.30
N LEU A 154 9.03 -5.53 -5.33
CA LEU A 154 9.33 -5.39 -3.90
C LEU A 154 8.92 -6.64 -3.12
N CYS A 155 9.73 -7.02 -2.14
CA CYS A 155 9.29 -7.99 -1.14
C CYS A 155 8.21 -7.37 -0.23
N GLY A 156 7.39 -8.19 0.42
CA GLY A 156 6.28 -7.71 1.23
C GLY A 156 6.68 -6.75 2.36
N SER A 157 7.89 -6.89 2.92
CA SER A 157 8.39 -5.98 3.96
C SER A 157 8.75 -4.61 3.40
N CYS A 158 9.49 -4.56 2.28
CA CYS A 158 9.87 -3.30 1.63
C CYS A 158 8.65 -2.58 1.06
N ASN A 159 7.66 -3.32 0.52
CA ASN A 159 6.44 -2.72 0.02
C ASN A 159 5.64 -2.03 1.14
N ARG A 160 5.51 -2.68 2.31
CA ARG A 160 4.88 -2.05 3.49
C ARG A 160 5.65 -0.84 4.00
N ALA A 161 6.98 -0.93 4.07
CA ALA A 161 7.82 0.18 4.52
C ALA A 161 7.71 1.40 3.59
N LYS A 162 7.70 1.16 2.26
CA LYS A 162 7.46 2.20 1.26
C LYS A 162 6.09 2.83 1.43
N SER A 163 5.02 2.02 1.51
CA SER A 163 3.65 2.52 1.69
C SER A 163 3.56 3.41 2.92
N TRP A 164 4.05 2.92 4.07
CA TRP A 164 4.04 3.70 5.31
C TRP A 164 4.80 5.03 5.18
N SER A 165 5.99 5.01 4.62
CA SER A 165 6.80 6.23 4.45
C SER A 165 6.16 7.23 3.47
N CYS A 166 5.58 6.73 2.36
CA CYS A 166 4.89 7.57 1.39
C CYS A 166 3.62 8.21 1.99
N GLU A 167 2.80 7.46 2.73
CA GLU A 167 1.58 7.93 3.38
C GLU A 167 1.82 9.06 4.39
N HIS A 168 3.07 9.18 4.92
CA HIS A 168 3.48 10.24 5.84
C HIS A 168 4.32 11.34 5.15
N CYS A 169 4.52 11.25 3.84
CA CYS A 169 5.28 12.21 3.07
C CYS A 169 4.43 13.41 2.67
N GLU A 170 4.96 14.61 2.80
CA GLU A 170 4.30 15.86 2.42
C GLU A 170 3.92 15.88 0.94
N ASN A 171 4.73 15.22 0.08
CA ASN A 171 4.42 15.09 -1.34
C ASN A 171 3.18 14.21 -1.59
N TRP A 172 3.02 13.14 -0.81
CA TRP A 172 1.81 12.30 -0.86
C TRP A 172 0.58 13.05 -0.34
N LEU A 173 0.72 13.78 0.76
CA LEU A 173 -0.39 14.44 1.43
C LEU A 173 -0.89 15.68 0.68
N GLY A 174 0.02 16.46 0.07
CA GLY A 174 -0.35 17.76 -0.47
C GLY A 174 0.30 18.18 -1.78
N LEU A 175 1.63 18.06 -1.93
CA LEU A 175 2.36 18.64 -3.07
C LEU A 175 2.04 17.98 -4.41
N LYS A 176 1.83 16.66 -4.44
CA LYS A 176 1.46 15.85 -5.62
C LYS A 176 2.40 16.03 -6.82
N LYS A 177 3.71 16.13 -6.58
CA LYS A 177 4.75 16.34 -7.60
C LYS A 177 5.47 15.03 -7.92
N PRO A 178 5.26 14.40 -9.10
CA PRO A 178 5.89 13.14 -9.48
C PRO A 178 7.42 13.20 -9.49
N GLU A 179 8.00 14.34 -9.90
CA GLU A 179 9.45 14.56 -9.96
C GLU A 179 10.15 14.39 -8.61
N LEU A 180 9.48 14.72 -7.50
CA LEU A 180 10.02 14.51 -6.17
C LEU A 180 10.12 13.03 -5.82
N CYS A 181 9.19 12.20 -6.31
CA CYS A 181 9.24 10.75 -6.10
C CYS A 181 10.36 10.10 -6.93
N MET A 182 10.70 10.65 -8.09
CA MET A 182 11.76 10.13 -8.97
C MET A 182 13.16 10.35 -8.41
N THR A 183 13.32 11.23 -7.43
CA THR A 183 14.59 11.45 -6.70
C THR A 183 14.54 10.98 -5.25
N CYS A 184 13.45 10.29 -4.87
CA CYS A 184 13.27 9.68 -3.55
C CYS A 184 13.77 8.23 -3.56
N TYR A 185 14.37 7.78 -2.44
CA TYR A 185 14.78 6.38 -2.24
C TYR A 185 13.68 5.35 -2.56
N TRP A 186 12.44 5.68 -2.22
CA TRP A 186 11.32 4.78 -2.47
C TRP A 186 10.90 4.66 -3.94
N GLY A 187 11.24 5.64 -4.77
CA GLY A 187 10.97 5.63 -6.21
C GLY A 187 12.20 5.23 -7.05
N SER A 188 13.39 5.65 -6.62
CA SER A 188 14.67 5.44 -7.32
C SER A 188 15.77 5.06 -6.32
N PRO A 189 15.75 3.85 -5.73
CA PRO A 189 16.75 3.44 -4.74
C PRO A 189 18.19 3.42 -5.30
N GLU A 190 18.31 3.29 -6.61
CA GLU A 190 19.58 3.35 -7.35
C GLU A 190 20.16 4.76 -7.49
N ASN A 191 19.30 5.80 -7.44
CA ASN A 191 19.73 7.21 -7.65
C ASN A 191 18.80 8.18 -6.94
N TYR A 192 19.00 8.38 -5.64
CA TYR A 192 18.14 9.23 -4.83
C TYR A 192 18.95 10.27 -4.04
N ASN A 193 18.29 11.36 -3.64
CA ASN A 193 18.88 12.42 -2.83
C ASN A 193 18.13 12.67 -1.50
N HIS A 194 16.97 12.05 -1.31
CA HIS A 194 16.17 12.14 -0.09
C HIS A 194 15.31 10.88 0.15
N ILE A 195 14.77 10.75 1.35
CA ILE A 195 13.73 9.76 1.70
C ILE A 195 12.55 10.54 2.26
N ALA A 196 11.39 10.49 1.59
CA ALA A 196 10.18 11.21 2.00
C ALA A 196 10.43 12.71 2.31
N LEU A 197 11.24 13.37 1.46
CA LEU A 197 11.71 14.77 1.55
C LEU A 197 12.75 15.05 2.64
N GLU A 198 13.16 14.06 3.41
CA GLU A 198 14.24 14.20 4.38
C GLU A 198 15.61 13.89 3.75
N GLN A 199 16.65 14.65 4.10
CA GLN A 199 18.03 14.41 3.68
C GLN A 199 18.63 13.21 4.42
N VAL A 200 18.24 12.00 4.00
CA VAL A 200 18.68 10.72 4.56
C VAL A 200 19.34 9.88 3.48
N ARG A 201 20.35 9.12 3.84
CA ARG A 201 20.91 8.03 3.03
C ARG A 201 20.70 6.74 3.81
N ARG A 202 20.28 5.70 3.11
CA ARG A 202 20.03 4.37 3.67
C ARG A 202 20.83 3.33 2.88
N LEU A 203 21.40 2.40 3.60
CA LEU A 203 22.04 1.21 3.05
C LEU A 203 21.49 0.00 3.80
N ASP A 204 20.92 -0.93 3.08
CA ASP A 204 20.48 -2.22 3.62
C ASP A 204 21.54 -3.27 3.23
N LEU A 205 22.14 -3.93 4.22
CA LEU A 205 23.12 -4.98 4.07
C LEU A 205 22.55 -6.31 4.55
N GLN A 206 22.85 -7.38 3.82
CA GLN A 206 22.48 -8.73 4.18
C GLN A 206 23.69 -9.64 4.01
N TRP A 207 24.00 -10.42 5.02
CA TRP A 207 25.03 -11.46 4.99
C TRP A 207 24.34 -12.82 4.87
N ASN A 208 24.70 -13.61 3.86
CA ASN A 208 24.05 -14.88 3.57
C ASN A 208 25.09 -16.01 3.48
N GLY A 209 24.72 -17.20 3.99
CA GLY A 209 25.61 -18.37 3.94
C GLY A 209 26.94 -18.10 4.63
N ASP A 210 28.03 -18.29 3.93
CA ASP A 210 29.39 -18.15 4.47
C ASP A 210 29.75 -16.71 4.88
N GLU A 211 28.97 -15.70 4.42
CA GLU A 211 29.22 -14.30 4.82
C GLU A 211 28.80 -14.03 6.27
N VAL A 212 27.92 -14.85 6.86
CA VAL A 212 27.41 -14.64 8.23
C VAL A 212 28.54 -14.54 9.25
N GLN A 213 29.62 -15.30 9.07
CA GLN A 213 30.81 -15.23 9.92
C GLN A 213 31.43 -13.82 9.99
N TYR A 214 31.33 -13.04 8.93
CA TYR A 214 31.85 -11.65 8.91
C TYR A 214 30.97 -10.73 9.75
N TYR A 215 29.67 -10.92 9.71
CA TYR A 215 28.74 -10.19 10.58
C TYR A 215 28.99 -10.52 12.07
N ASP A 216 29.18 -11.83 12.40
CA ASP A 216 29.43 -12.26 13.77
C ASP A 216 30.76 -11.67 14.29
N ALA A 217 31.79 -11.62 13.46
CA ALA A 217 33.07 -10.97 13.79
C ALA A 217 32.91 -9.45 14.00
N LEU A 218 32.18 -8.77 13.11
CA LEU A 218 31.86 -7.34 13.24
C LEU A 218 31.13 -7.04 14.55
N LYS A 219 30.19 -7.91 14.94
CA LYS A 219 29.42 -7.75 16.16
C LYS A 219 30.32 -7.82 17.40
N ILE A 220 31.22 -8.79 17.45
CA ILE A 220 32.19 -8.91 18.57
C ILE A 220 33.03 -7.64 18.71
N ILE A 221 33.58 -7.14 17.59
CA ILE A 221 34.41 -5.93 17.60
C ILE A 221 33.59 -4.69 18.01
N ALA A 222 32.36 -4.56 17.51
CA ALA A 222 31.47 -3.45 17.88
C ALA A 222 31.14 -3.46 19.38
N ASP A 223 30.84 -4.65 19.94
CA ASP A 223 30.58 -4.85 21.37
C ASP A 223 31.81 -4.47 22.23
N GLU A 224 33.04 -4.80 21.80
CA GLU A 224 34.30 -4.40 22.45
C GLU A 224 34.48 -2.87 22.45
N HIS A 225 33.95 -2.18 21.46
CA HIS A 225 34.00 -0.71 21.36
C HIS A 225 32.79 -0.04 22.05
N GLY A 226 31.84 -0.82 22.58
CA GLY A 226 30.65 -0.30 23.26
C GLY A 226 29.66 0.40 22.34
N ILE A 227 29.64 0.05 21.04
CA ILE A 227 28.75 0.61 20.03
C ILE A 227 28.03 -0.48 19.26
N ASP A 228 26.93 -0.16 18.58
CA ASP A 228 26.21 -1.12 17.74
C ASP A 228 26.90 -1.32 16.37
N VAL A 229 26.58 -2.44 15.69
CA VAL A 229 27.17 -2.78 14.39
C VAL A 229 26.91 -1.71 13.32
N PRO A 230 25.70 -1.13 13.17
CA PRO A 230 25.47 -0.03 12.23
C PRO A 230 26.38 1.17 12.46
N GLU A 231 26.57 1.58 13.71
CA GLU A 231 27.45 2.72 14.05
C GLU A 231 28.92 2.36 13.79
N PHE A 232 29.35 1.16 14.12
CA PHE A 232 30.69 0.68 13.84
C PHE A 232 30.99 0.70 12.33
N ILE A 233 30.05 0.22 11.49
CA ILE A 233 30.20 0.26 10.03
C ILE A 233 30.31 1.71 9.53
N LYS A 234 29.51 2.65 10.04
CA LYS A 234 29.62 4.07 9.67
C LYS A 234 31.00 4.64 10.00
N GLN A 235 31.57 4.30 11.15
CA GLN A 235 32.92 4.74 11.53
C GLN A 235 33.99 4.19 10.59
N ILE A 236 33.91 2.90 10.21
CA ILE A 236 34.82 2.30 9.21
C ILE A 236 34.71 3.04 7.88
N VAL A 237 33.47 3.27 7.39
CA VAL A 237 33.25 3.99 6.13
C VAL A 237 33.78 5.40 6.20
N ALA A 238 33.53 6.14 7.30
CA ALA A 238 33.99 7.50 7.48
C ALA A 238 35.53 7.58 7.46
N SER A 239 36.22 6.65 8.13
CA SER A 239 37.69 6.62 8.15
C SER A 239 38.29 6.38 6.77
N ARG A 240 37.62 5.59 5.91
CA ARG A 240 38.06 5.33 4.54
C ARG A 240 37.68 6.41 3.52
N ALA A 241 36.60 7.13 3.77
CA ALA A 241 36.12 8.20 2.89
C ALA A 241 36.95 9.50 3.00
N THR A 242 37.80 9.60 4.04
CA THR A 242 38.67 10.76 4.30
C THR A 242 40.13 10.52 3.93
N GLU A 243 40.51 9.33 3.45
CA GLU A 243 41.78 8.99 2.84
C GLU A 243 41.78 9.33 1.33
#